data_39832979f0e9d1fc143dae7983ad333a
#
_entry.id   39832979f0e9d1fc143dae7983ad333a
#
_cell.length_a   1.000
_cell.length_b   1.000
_cell.length_c   1.000
_cell.angle_alpha   90.00
_cell.angle_beta   90.00
_cell.angle_gamma   90.00
#
_symmetry.space_group_name_H-M   'P 1'
#
loop_
_entity.id
_entity.type
_entity.pdbx_description
1 polymer ?
#
loop_
_entity_poly.entity_id
_entity_poly.type
_entity_poly.pdbx_seq_one_letter_code
_entity_poly.pdbx_strand_id
1 'polypeptide(L)'
;TGFLAMNSYTMLLSAVRQALSGHLVAVFPIVRTALESACYAYLIAHNEAMERIWLNRHKTESALHKCRKMFSVKKASNELKSISPEMAEYVMANYEATIDFGAHPNKKAIFNHLTDMGEVDERFHGFELTGVYGRNSWHVNYALLVCTEVGQAIAFLLAACADKHPLIHDRLEVFTNWVDEKNRMVDQIIGEPMDYTGPMYCSVIPPE
;
A
#
# COMPACT_ATOMS: atom_id res chain seq x y z
N THR A 1 15.13 -5.86 11.88
CA THR A 1 14.58 -4.66 11.22
C THR A 1 15.09 -4.55 9.77
N GLY A 2 16.40 -4.50 9.49
CA GLY A 2 16.97 -4.23 8.16
C GLY A 2 16.48 -5.14 7.03
N PHE A 3 16.39 -6.44 7.22
CA PHE A 3 15.88 -7.37 6.19
C PHE A 3 14.42 -7.11 5.81
N LEU A 4 13.57 -6.76 6.78
CA LEU A 4 12.18 -6.43 6.51
C LEU A 4 12.05 -5.07 5.78
N ALA A 5 12.89 -4.10 6.11
CA ALA A 5 12.96 -2.83 5.37
C ALA A 5 13.40 -3.05 3.92
N MET A 6 14.43 -3.87 3.67
CA MET A 6 14.85 -4.25 2.33
C MET A 6 13.75 -5.00 1.57
N ASN A 7 13.05 -5.93 2.23
CA ASN A 7 11.93 -6.63 1.61
C ASN A 7 10.80 -5.66 1.23
N SER A 8 10.44 -4.74 2.14
CA SER A 8 9.44 -3.71 1.87
C SER A 8 9.78 -2.88 0.63
N TYR A 9 11.02 -2.38 0.55
CA TYR A 9 11.51 -1.63 -0.60
C TYR A 9 11.50 -2.44 -1.89
N THR A 10 11.98 -3.69 -1.86
CA THR A 10 12.03 -4.57 -3.04
C THR A 10 10.62 -4.89 -3.55
N MET A 11 9.68 -5.14 -2.64
CA MET A 11 8.27 -5.38 -3.00
C MET A 11 7.64 -4.12 -3.59
N LEU A 12 7.89 -2.94 -3.03
CA LEU A 12 7.39 -1.67 -3.58
C LEU A 12 7.90 -1.45 -5.01
N LEU A 13 9.19 -1.64 -5.26
CA LEU A 13 9.76 -1.56 -6.62
C LEU A 13 9.14 -2.59 -7.57
N SER A 14 8.84 -3.78 -7.08
CA SER A 14 8.16 -4.82 -7.86
C SER A 14 6.74 -4.38 -8.25
N ALA A 15 6.00 -3.77 -7.33
CA ALA A 15 4.67 -3.22 -7.60
C ALA A 15 4.72 -2.13 -8.68
N VAL A 16 5.68 -1.19 -8.58
CA VAL A 16 5.88 -0.14 -9.60
C VAL A 16 6.16 -0.75 -10.98
N ARG A 17 6.98 -1.81 -11.05
CA ARG A 17 7.24 -2.52 -12.32
C ARG A 17 5.98 -3.17 -12.88
N GLN A 18 5.15 -3.80 -12.06
CA GLN A 18 3.87 -4.37 -12.49
C GLN A 18 2.92 -3.27 -13.01
N ALA A 19 2.83 -2.13 -12.31
CA ALA A 19 2.04 -0.99 -12.76
C ALA A 19 2.51 -0.49 -14.13
N LEU A 20 3.82 -0.25 -14.31
CA LEU A 20 4.41 0.21 -15.56
C LEU A 20 4.26 -0.80 -16.72
N SER A 21 4.15 -2.08 -16.40
CA SER A 21 3.91 -3.16 -17.38
C SER A 21 2.43 -3.40 -17.68
N GLY A 22 1.52 -2.63 -17.03
CA GLY A 22 0.07 -2.78 -17.22
C GLY A 22 -0.57 -3.95 -16.48
N HIS A 23 0.17 -4.69 -15.65
CA HIS A 23 -0.33 -5.83 -14.86
C HIS A 23 -0.89 -5.38 -13.51
N LEU A 24 -1.99 -4.63 -13.53
CA LEU A 24 -2.51 -3.91 -12.37
C LEU A 24 -3.08 -4.82 -11.28
N VAL A 25 -3.63 -5.97 -11.65
CA VAL A 25 -4.18 -6.95 -10.70
C VAL A 25 -3.13 -7.39 -9.66
N ALA A 26 -1.85 -7.42 -10.05
CA ALA A 26 -0.75 -7.80 -9.17
C ALA A 26 -0.30 -6.67 -8.22
N VAL A 27 -0.62 -5.41 -8.51
CA VAL A 27 -0.10 -4.25 -7.76
C VAL A 27 -0.56 -4.27 -6.31
N PHE A 28 -1.86 -4.40 -6.05
CA PHE A 28 -2.41 -4.33 -4.69
C PHE A 28 -1.89 -5.41 -3.74
N PRO A 29 -1.83 -6.69 -4.11
CA PRO A 29 -1.21 -7.72 -3.26
C PRO A 29 0.26 -7.43 -2.94
N ILE A 30 1.00 -6.88 -3.91
CA ILE A 30 2.43 -6.61 -3.75
C ILE A 30 2.65 -5.40 -2.84
N VAL A 31 1.95 -4.27 -3.05
CA VAL A 31 2.08 -3.09 -2.16
C VAL A 31 1.61 -3.39 -0.75
N ARG A 32 0.59 -4.21 -0.57
CA ARG A 32 0.17 -4.68 0.74
C ARG A 32 1.28 -5.45 1.45
N THR A 33 1.93 -6.38 0.77
CA THR A 33 3.07 -7.14 1.32
C THR A 33 4.22 -6.21 1.68
N ALA A 34 4.48 -5.18 0.87
CA ALA A 34 5.47 -4.15 1.16
C ALA A 34 5.14 -3.39 2.45
N LEU A 35 3.89 -2.94 2.60
CA LEU A 35 3.41 -2.22 3.78
C LEU A 35 3.44 -3.10 5.04
N GLU A 36 2.99 -4.36 4.96
CA GLU A 36 3.09 -5.32 6.06
C GLU A 36 4.55 -5.53 6.51
N SER A 37 5.49 -5.60 5.57
CA SER A 37 6.92 -5.74 5.87
C SER A 37 7.47 -4.52 6.63
N ALA A 38 7.07 -3.30 6.23
CA ALA A 38 7.44 -2.07 6.94
C ALA A 38 6.83 -2.02 8.36
N CYS A 39 5.56 -2.40 8.51
CA CYS A 39 4.91 -2.51 9.82
C CYS A 39 5.63 -3.50 10.74
N TYR A 40 6.07 -4.64 10.22
CA TYR A 40 6.80 -5.63 11.00
C TYR A 40 8.21 -5.15 11.35
N ALA A 41 8.88 -4.42 10.45
CA ALA A 41 10.16 -3.77 10.74
C ALA A 41 10.03 -2.78 11.90
N TYR A 42 8.97 -1.96 11.89
CA TYR A 42 8.65 -0.99 12.94
C TYR A 42 8.43 -1.68 14.31
N LEU A 43 7.59 -2.72 14.35
CA LEU A 43 7.35 -3.47 15.59
C LEU A 43 8.64 -4.09 16.18
N ILE A 44 9.55 -4.58 15.35
CA ILE A 44 10.82 -5.15 15.78
C ILE A 44 11.79 -4.06 16.27
N ALA A 45 11.81 -2.89 15.60
CA ALA A 45 12.69 -1.79 15.97
C ALA A 45 12.43 -1.30 17.40
N HIS A 46 11.19 -1.32 17.83
CA HIS A 46 10.79 -0.84 19.16
C HIS A 46 10.69 -1.93 20.23
N ASN A 47 10.89 -3.22 19.87
CA ASN A 47 10.77 -4.32 20.82
C ASN A 47 11.61 -5.54 20.41
N GLU A 48 12.77 -5.72 21.06
CA GLU A 48 13.67 -6.84 20.79
C GLU A 48 13.02 -8.23 20.92
N ALA A 49 12.01 -8.39 21.79
CA ALA A 49 11.30 -9.65 21.93
C ALA A 49 10.53 -10.02 20.65
N MET A 50 10.10 -9.04 19.88
CA MET A 50 9.42 -9.23 18.59
C MET A 50 10.36 -9.86 17.56
N GLU A 51 11.63 -9.48 17.52
CA GLU A 51 12.61 -10.07 16.62
C GLU A 51 12.71 -11.59 16.82
N ARG A 52 12.82 -12.03 18.08
CA ARG A 52 12.89 -13.46 18.42
C ARG A 52 11.61 -14.21 18.03
N ILE A 53 10.45 -13.60 18.22
CA ILE A 53 9.16 -14.18 17.81
C ILE A 53 9.12 -14.34 16.27
N TRP A 54 9.56 -13.35 15.53
CA TRP A 54 9.56 -13.38 14.07
C TRP A 54 10.54 -14.41 13.52
N LEU A 55 11.79 -14.43 14.00
CA LEU A 55 12.82 -15.39 13.59
C LEU A 55 12.45 -16.85 13.89
N ASN A 56 11.69 -17.08 14.96
CA ASN A 56 11.31 -18.42 15.39
C ASN A 56 9.97 -18.90 14.85
N ARG A 57 9.28 -18.10 13.99
CA ARG A 57 7.88 -18.37 13.55
C ARG A 57 7.67 -19.76 12.95
N HIS A 58 8.68 -20.34 12.33
CA HIS A 58 8.58 -21.64 11.63
C HIS A 58 9.07 -22.84 12.47
N LYS A 59 9.49 -22.63 13.72
CA LYS A 59 10.02 -23.74 14.54
C LYS A 59 8.94 -24.69 15.04
N THR A 60 7.76 -24.17 15.37
CA THR A 60 6.62 -24.94 15.85
C THR A 60 5.31 -24.28 15.45
N GLU A 61 4.19 -25.02 15.47
CA GLU A 61 2.85 -24.45 15.25
C GLU A 61 2.49 -23.36 16.29
N SER A 62 2.86 -23.60 17.55
CA SER A 62 2.67 -22.59 18.62
C SER A 62 3.44 -21.32 18.34
N ALA A 63 4.68 -21.40 17.85
CA ALA A 63 5.48 -20.24 17.46
C ALA A 63 4.86 -19.50 16.28
N LEU A 64 4.34 -20.23 15.29
CA LEU A 64 3.62 -19.64 14.16
C LEU A 64 2.36 -18.90 14.62
N HIS A 65 1.55 -19.51 15.48
CA HIS A 65 0.35 -18.89 16.04
C HIS A 65 0.69 -17.62 16.84
N LYS A 66 1.71 -17.70 17.71
CA LYS A 66 2.22 -16.56 18.46
C LYS A 66 2.66 -15.43 17.53
N CYS A 67 3.42 -15.75 16.49
CA CYS A 67 3.88 -14.75 15.51
C CYS A 67 2.69 -14.06 14.82
N ARG A 68 1.71 -14.82 14.31
CA ARG A 68 0.49 -14.27 13.68
C ARG A 68 -0.29 -13.35 14.61
N LYS A 69 -0.37 -13.67 15.90
CA LYS A 69 -1.04 -12.82 16.90
C LYS A 69 -0.26 -11.54 17.21
N MET A 70 1.06 -11.61 17.19
CA MET A 70 1.93 -10.49 17.58
C MET A 70 2.24 -9.53 16.42
N PHE A 71 2.19 -10.01 15.18
CA PHE A 71 2.48 -9.21 13.99
C PHE A 71 1.21 -8.94 13.19
N SER A 72 0.77 -7.68 13.22
CA SER A 72 -0.32 -7.19 12.37
C SER A 72 -0.14 -5.69 12.11
N VAL A 73 -0.68 -5.22 11.00
CA VAL A 73 -0.69 -3.79 10.66
C VAL A 73 -1.42 -2.98 11.73
N LYS A 74 -2.55 -3.49 12.22
CA LYS A 74 -3.31 -2.86 13.31
C LYS A 74 -2.48 -2.64 14.57
N LYS A 75 -1.61 -3.60 14.92
CA LYS A 75 -0.73 -3.46 16.07
C LYS A 75 0.33 -2.40 15.84
N ALA A 76 0.98 -2.42 14.68
CA ALA A 76 1.96 -1.41 14.30
C ALA A 76 1.34 0.01 14.30
N SER A 77 0.16 0.16 13.71
CA SER A 77 -0.58 1.42 13.72
C SER A 77 -0.91 1.88 15.15
N ASN A 78 -1.37 0.99 16.04
CA ASN A 78 -1.67 1.36 17.42
C ASN A 78 -0.41 1.83 18.19
N GLU A 79 0.74 1.22 17.96
CA GLU A 79 2.01 1.67 18.56
C GLU A 79 2.48 3.00 17.95
N LEU A 80 2.26 3.19 16.64
CA LEU A 80 2.60 4.43 15.93
C LEU A 80 1.77 5.65 16.40
N LYS A 81 0.56 5.44 16.93
CA LYS A 81 -0.29 6.52 17.48
C LYS A 81 0.39 7.36 18.56
N SER A 82 1.34 6.78 19.31
CA SER A 82 2.09 7.51 20.32
C SER A 82 3.10 8.50 19.72
N ILE A 83 3.49 8.31 18.46
CA ILE A 83 4.41 9.18 17.71
C ILE A 83 3.60 10.17 16.85
N SER A 84 2.67 9.67 16.05
CA SER A 84 1.78 10.46 15.20
C SER A 84 0.46 9.73 14.98
N PRO A 85 -0.66 10.24 15.53
CA PRO A 85 -1.99 9.71 15.25
C PRO A 85 -2.34 9.74 13.76
N GLU A 86 -1.99 10.84 13.06
CA GLU A 86 -2.30 11.04 11.63
C GLU A 86 -1.59 9.97 10.77
N MET A 87 -0.31 9.69 11.08
CA MET A 87 0.44 8.64 10.39
C MET A 87 -0.14 7.25 10.64
N ALA A 88 -0.59 7.00 11.86
CA ALA A 88 -1.21 5.73 12.21
C ALA A 88 -2.52 5.51 11.45
N GLU A 89 -3.34 6.55 11.30
CA GLU A 89 -4.56 6.52 10.50
C GLU A 89 -4.26 6.34 9.02
N TYR A 90 -3.29 7.07 8.49
CA TYR A 90 -2.87 6.96 7.10
C TYR A 90 -2.35 5.56 6.73
N VAL A 91 -1.54 4.94 7.61
CA VAL A 91 -1.06 3.55 7.43
C VAL A 91 -2.24 2.58 7.41
N MET A 92 -3.19 2.72 8.34
CA MET A 92 -4.37 1.85 8.38
C MET A 92 -5.27 2.02 7.17
N ALA A 93 -5.55 3.27 6.77
CA ALA A 93 -6.36 3.57 5.60
C ALA A 93 -5.76 2.98 4.32
N ASN A 94 -4.44 3.12 4.12
CA ASN A 94 -3.74 2.47 3.00
C ASN A 94 -3.85 0.95 3.07
N TYR A 95 -3.70 0.35 4.25
CA TYR A 95 -3.82 -1.11 4.40
C TYR A 95 -5.22 -1.62 4.04
N GLU A 96 -6.27 -0.98 4.56
CA GLU A 96 -7.67 -1.33 4.28
C GLU A 96 -8.01 -1.14 2.80
N ALA A 97 -7.58 -0.01 2.22
CA ALA A 97 -7.79 0.25 0.81
C ALA A 97 -7.12 -0.80 -0.10
N THR A 98 -5.90 -1.27 0.23
CA THR A 98 -5.27 -2.34 -0.56
C THR A 98 -6.08 -3.64 -0.53
N ILE A 99 -6.79 -3.92 0.57
CA ILE A 99 -7.69 -5.08 0.67
C ILE A 99 -8.90 -4.89 -0.25
N ASP A 100 -9.53 -3.72 -0.18
CA ASP A 100 -10.74 -3.42 -0.92
C ASP A 100 -10.52 -3.38 -2.44
N PHE A 101 -9.39 -2.85 -2.87
CA PHE A 101 -9.09 -2.62 -4.29
C PHE A 101 -8.37 -3.77 -5.00
N GLY A 102 -7.92 -4.81 -4.32
CA GLY A 102 -7.34 -5.92 -5.06
C GLY A 102 -6.54 -6.98 -4.31
N ALA A 103 -6.16 -6.74 -3.04
CA ALA A 103 -5.38 -7.73 -2.30
C ALA A 103 -6.21 -8.95 -1.83
N HIS A 104 -7.54 -8.87 -1.90
CA HIS A 104 -8.46 -9.98 -1.66
C HIS A 104 -9.47 -10.11 -2.81
N PRO A 105 -9.94 -11.34 -3.11
CA PRO A 105 -10.96 -11.57 -4.14
C PRO A 105 -12.31 -11.06 -3.64
N ASN A 106 -12.56 -9.78 -3.83
CA ASN A 106 -13.83 -9.13 -3.54
C ASN A 106 -14.44 -8.52 -4.83
N LYS A 107 -15.67 -8.02 -4.73
CA LYS A 107 -16.40 -7.49 -5.89
C LYS A 107 -15.61 -6.37 -6.58
N LYS A 108 -15.06 -5.39 -5.84
CA LYS A 108 -14.30 -4.27 -6.43
C LYS A 108 -13.06 -4.78 -7.17
N ALA A 109 -12.30 -5.67 -6.55
CA ALA A 109 -11.07 -6.23 -7.13
C ALA A 109 -11.32 -6.97 -8.45
N ILE A 110 -12.48 -7.60 -8.60
CA ILE A 110 -12.81 -8.37 -9.80
C ILE A 110 -13.45 -7.49 -10.86
N PHE A 111 -14.49 -6.73 -10.49
CA PHE A 111 -15.28 -5.97 -11.46
C PHE A 111 -14.54 -4.75 -12.03
N ASN A 112 -13.53 -4.20 -11.34
CA ASN A 112 -12.70 -3.11 -11.88
C ASN A 112 -11.93 -3.48 -13.16
N HIS A 113 -11.86 -4.77 -13.50
CA HIS A 113 -11.15 -5.28 -14.67
C HIS A 113 -12.10 -5.92 -15.70
N LEU A 114 -13.42 -5.84 -15.46
CA LEU A 114 -14.44 -6.38 -16.34
C LEU A 114 -15.20 -5.24 -17.02
N THR A 115 -15.33 -5.33 -18.34
CA THR A 115 -16.21 -4.49 -19.12
C THR A 115 -17.45 -5.31 -19.49
N ASP A 116 -18.62 -4.75 -19.22
CA ASP A 116 -19.89 -5.35 -19.63
C ASP A 116 -20.07 -5.22 -21.14
N MET A 117 -20.22 -6.37 -21.81
CA MET A 117 -20.42 -6.45 -23.27
C MET A 117 -21.89 -6.60 -23.65
N GLY A 118 -22.79 -6.60 -22.67
CA GLY A 118 -24.23 -6.77 -22.87
C GLY A 118 -24.67 -8.21 -23.14
N GLU A 119 -25.90 -8.36 -23.62
CA GLU A 119 -26.46 -9.66 -23.98
C GLU A 119 -25.82 -10.17 -25.26
N VAL A 120 -25.18 -11.33 -25.22
CA VAL A 120 -24.60 -12.01 -26.37
C VAL A 120 -25.70 -12.81 -27.10
N ASP A 121 -26.60 -13.43 -26.34
CA ASP A 121 -27.84 -14.06 -26.79
C ASP A 121 -28.86 -14.13 -25.64
N GLU A 122 -30.03 -14.75 -25.86
CA GLU A 122 -31.13 -14.87 -24.87
C GLU A 122 -30.73 -15.54 -23.56
N ARG A 123 -29.57 -16.21 -23.47
CA ARG A 123 -29.10 -16.98 -22.29
C ARG A 123 -27.78 -16.51 -21.75
N PHE A 124 -27.02 -15.73 -22.52
CA PHE A 124 -25.63 -15.37 -22.14
C PHE A 124 -25.42 -13.86 -22.15
N HIS A 125 -24.86 -13.40 -21.03
CA HIS A 125 -24.35 -12.05 -20.86
C HIS A 125 -22.83 -12.07 -20.97
N GLY A 126 -22.27 -11.17 -21.79
CA GLY A 126 -20.86 -11.14 -22.09
C GLY A 126 -20.08 -10.19 -21.16
N PHE A 127 -18.88 -10.60 -20.76
CA PHE A 127 -17.93 -9.75 -20.09
C PHE A 127 -16.56 -9.88 -20.75
N GLU A 128 -15.89 -8.74 -20.94
CA GLU A 128 -14.49 -8.70 -21.36
C GLU A 128 -13.59 -8.47 -20.12
N LEU A 129 -12.59 -9.33 -19.95
CA LEU A 129 -11.59 -9.19 -18.90
C LEU A 129 -10.33 -8.52 -19.46
N THR A 130 -9.99 -7.34 -18.93
CA THR A 130 -8.73 -6.66 -19.26
C THR A 130 -7.62 -7.14 -18.36
N GLY A 131 -6.71 -7.96 -18.90
CA GLY A 131 -5.57 -8.50 -18.17
C GLY A 131 -4.33 -7.60 -18.18
N VAL A 132 -4.17 -6.76 -19.22
CA VAL A 132 -3.03 -5.85 -19.40
C VAL A 132 -3.52 -4.51 -19.94
N TYR A 133 -3.10 -3.43 -19.30
CA TYR A 133 -3.47 -2.07 -19.64
C TYR A 133 -2.38 -1.35 -20.45
N GLY A 134 -2.78 -0.52 -21.38
CA GLY A 134 -1.88 0.26 -22.22
C GLY A 134 -1.08 1.28 -21.40
N ARG A 135 0.16 1.52 -21.84
CA ARG A 135 1.03 2.56 -21.28
C ARG A 135 0.33 3.92 -21.28
N ASN A 136 0.47 4.67 -20.20
CA ASN A 136 -0.18 5.98 -19.99
C ASN A 136 -1.72 5.93 -19.90
N SER A 137 -2.32 4.75 -19.76
CA SER A 137 -3.75 4.67 -19.44
C SER A 137 -4.04 5.24 -18.06
N TRP A 138 -5.29 5.65 -17.83
CA TRP A 138 -5.76 6.07 -16.52
C TRP A 138 -5.46 5.00 -15.45
N HIS A 139 -5.70 3.75 -15.75
CA HIS A 139 -5.48 2.62 -14.84
C HIS A 139 -4.02 2.46 -14.43
N VAL A 140 -3.07 2.65 -15.36
CA VAL A 140 -1.63 2.60 -15.04
C VAL A 140 -1.25 3.78 -14.14
N ASN A 141 -1.72 4.98 -14.45
CA ASN A 141 -1.45 6.18 -13.63
C ASN A 141 -2.05 6.03 -12.23
N TYR A 142 -3.27 5.51 -12.12
CA TYR A 142 -3.92 5.18 -10.86
C TYR A 142 -3.10 4.18 -10.02
N ALA A 143 -2.61 3.11 -10.63
CA ALA A 143 -1.78 2.13 -9.94
C ALA A 143 -0.43 2.71 -9.49
N LEU A 144 0.15 3.64 -10.25
CA LEU A 144 1.35 4.37 -9.84
C LEU A 144 1.06 5.31 -8.66
N LEU A 145 -0.09 5.96 -8.63
CA LEU A 145 -0.54 6.75 -7.47
C LEU A 145 -0.65 5.87 -6.22
N VAL A 146 -1.27 4.69 -6.33
CA VAL A 146 -1.32 3.70 -5.23
C VAL A 146 0.09 3.35 -4.73
N CYS A 147 1.03 3.05 -5.63
CA CYS A 147 2.42 2.75 -5.25
C CYS A 147 3.07 3.94 -4.53
N THR A 148 2.79 5.17 -4.95
CA THR A 148 3.34 6.38 -4.37
C THR A 148 2.80 6.61 -2.96
N GLU A 149 1.50 6.44 -2.74
CA GLU A 149 0.87 6.66 -1.44
C GLU A 149 1.24 5.57 -0.43
N VAL A 150 1.23 4.30 -0.84
CA VAL A 150 1.73 3.22 0.02
C VAL A 150 3.23 3.40 0.29
N GLY A 151 4.00 3.87 -0.69
CA GLY A 151 5.41 4.23 -0.53
C GLY A 151 5.62 5.34 0.52
N GLN A 152 4.75 6.33 0.57
CA GLN A 152 4.73 7.36 1.61
C GLN A 152 4.50 6.75 3.00
N ALA A 153 3.49 5.88 3.15
CA ALA A 153 3.23 5.19 4.42
C ALA A 153 4.42 4.31 4.87
N ILE A 154 5.06 3.61 3.93
CA ILE A 154 6.28 2.83 4.18
C ILE A 154 7.43 3.73 4.64
N ALA A 155 7.65 4.87 3.99
CA ALA A 155 8.71 5.80 4.35
C ALA A 155 8.55 6.31 5.78
N PHE A 156 7.33 6.64 6.21
CA PHE A 156 7.06 7.04 7.60
C PHE A 156 7.36 5.92 8.60
N LEU A 157 6.90 4.70 8.34
CA LEU A 157 7.15 3.55 9.22
C LEU A 157 8.65 3.27 9.36
N LEU A 158 9.38 3.27 8.24
CA LEU A 158 10.81 3.00 8.26
C LEU A 158 11.61 4.15 8.89
N ALA A 159 11.18 5.39 8.70
CA ALA A 159 11.76 6.54 9.40
C ALA A 159 11.51 6.46 10.91
N ALA A 160 10.33 6.03 11.33
CA ALA A 160 9.99 5.84 12.75
C ALA A 160 10.73 4.66 13.41
N CYS A 161 11.41 3.79 12.64
CA CYS A 161 12.27 2.74 13.19
C CYS A 161 13.55 3.26 13.88
N ALA A 162 13.91 4.52 13.70
CA ALA A 162 15.14 5.11 14.20
C ALA A 162 14.86 6.40 14.98
N ASP A 163 15.56 6.58 16.13
CA ASP A 163 15.40 7.78 16.97
C ASP A 163 15.78 9.07 16.23
N LYS A 164 16.73 8.98 15.30
CA LYS A 164 17.19 10.10 14.46
C LYS A 164 17.37 9.63 13.03
N HIS A 165 16.27 9.59 12.28
CA HIS A 165 16.34 9.25 10.86
C HIS A 165 16.64 10.50 10.02
N PRO A 166 17.61 10.45 9.07
CA PRO A 166 18.00 11.62 8.26
C PRO A 166 16.84 12.27 7.52
N LEU A 167 15.85 11.50 7.03
CA LEU A 167 14.67 12.04 6.36
C LEU A 167 13.83 12.94 7.26
N ILE A 168 13.76 12.64 8.56
CA ILE A 168 12.97 13.42 9.50
C ILE A 168 13.79 14.59 10.06
N HIS A 169 15.09 14.40 10.34
CA HIS A 169 15.90 15.42 11.00
C HIS A 169 16.63 16.35 10.02
N ASP A 170 17.20 15.79 8.94
CA ASP A 170 18.09 16.53 8.06
C ASP A 170 17.46 16.85 6.70
N ARG A 171 16.42 16.10 6.31
CA ARG A 171 15.78 16.17 4.98
C ARG A 171 14.27 16.21 5.02
N LEU A 172 13.68 16.65 6.13
CA LEU A 172 12.24 16.78 6.26
C LEU A 172 11.65 17.68 5.16
N GLU A 173 12.33 18.79 4.86
CA GLU A 173 11.92 19.69 3.79
C GLU A 173 11.86 18.99 2.42
N VAL A 174 12.85 18.15 2.09
CA VAL A 174 12.85 17.39 0.83
C VAL A 174 11.67 16.45 0.76
N PHE A 175 11.37 15.77 1.87
CA PHE A 175 10.23 14.85 1.94
C PHE A 175 8.90 15.60 1.86
N THR A 176 8.76 16.71 2.57
CA THR A 176 7.56 17.56 2.51
C THR A 176 7.32 18.08 1.10
N ASN A 177 8.34 18.62 0.44
CA ASN A 177 8.25 19.11 -0.93
C ASN A 177 7.81 18.00 -1.91
N TRP A 178 8.28 16.78 -1.70
CA TRP A 178 7.86 15.63 -2.51
C TRP A 178 6.40 15.27 -2.30
N VAL A 179 5.90 15.29 -1.05
CA VAL A 179 4.48 15.05 -0.73
C VAL A 179 3.61 16.16 -1.32
N ASP A 180 4.02 17.42 -1.20
CA ASP A 180 3.30 18.57 -1.75
C ASP A 180 3.22 18.51 -3.28
N GLU A 181 4.31 18.12 -3.95
CA GLU A 181 4.33 17.93 -5.39
C GLU A 181 3.38 16.80 -5.83
N LYS A 182 3.36 15.66 -5.10
CA LYS A 182 2.41 14.58 -5.34
C LYS A 182 0.97 15.09 -5.21
N ASN A 183 0.66 15.82 -4.14
CA ASN A 183 -0.67 16.37 -3.89
C ASN A 183 -1.09 17.32 -5.02
N ARG A 184 -0.20 18.25 -5.41
CA ARG A 184 -0.42 19.19 -6.51
C ARG A 184 -0.69 18.47 -7.85
N MET A 185 0.02 17.37 -8.12
CA MET A 185 -0.22 16.59 -9.34
C MET A 185 -1.60 15.94 -9.33
N VAL A 186 -2.05 15.44 -8.19
CA VAL A 186 -3.39 14.82 -8.06
C VAL A 186 -4.48 15.88 -8.22
N ASP A 187 -4.35 17.04 -7.58
CA ASP A 187 -5.29 18.17 -7.75
C ASP A 187 -5.43 18.60 -9.22
N GLN A 188 -4.31 18.64 -9.96
CA GLN A 188 -4.34 18.95 -11.38
C GLN A 188 -5.07 17.91 -12.23
N ILE A 189 -4.96 16.63 -11.87
CA ILE A 189 -5.64 15.53 -12.57
C ILE A 189 -7.15 15.56 -12.30
N ILE A 190 -7.54 15.87 -11.07
CA ILE A 190 -8.94 15.87 -10.62
C ILE A 190 -9.61 17.22 -10.92
N GLY A 191 -8.86 18.30 -10.96
CA GLY A 191 -9.35 19.65 -11.24
C GLY A 191 -9.83 20.42 -10.00
N GLU A 192 -9.76 19.81 -8.80
CA GLU A 192 -10.13 20.42 -7.53
C GLU A 192 -9.23 19.90 -6.39
N PRO A 193 -9.06 20.68 -5.30
CA PRO A 193 -8.32 20.22 -4.12
C PRO A 193 -8.99 19.03 -3.47
N MET A 194 -8.19 18.07 -3.04
CA MET A 194 -8.66 16.85 -2.37
C MET A 194 -8.45 16.91 -0.84
N ASP A 195 -9.21 16.08 -0.13
CA ASP A 195 -8.94 15.79 1.26
C ASP A 195 -7.75 14.81 1.36
N TYR A 196 -6.65 15.29 1.96
CA TYR A 196 -5.40 14.54 2.13
C TYR A 196 -5.32 13.77 3.46
N THR A 197 -6.40 13.65 4.20
CA THR A 197 -6.45 12.91 5.48
C THR A 197 -6.37 11.39 5.28
N GLY A 198 -6.70 10.91 4.09
CA GLY A 198 -6.62 9.51 3.69
C GLY A 198 -5.90 9.29 2.37
N PRO A 199 -5.83 8.04 1.90
CA PRO A 199 -5.27 7.73 0.58
C PRO A 199 -6.11 8.35 -0.53
N MET A 200 -5.51 9.22 -1.34
CA MET A 200 -6.20 9.94 -2.41
C MET A 200 -6.72 9.00 -3.49
N TYR A 201 -6.04 7.89 -3.76
CA TYR A 201 -6.51 6.91 -4.75
C TYR A 201 -7.87 6.28 -4.40
N CYS A 202 -8.32 6.39 -3.13
CA CYS A 202 -9.66 5.92 -2.74
C CYS A 202 -10.79 6.82 -3.27
N SER A 203 -10.47 8.07 -3.56
CA SER A 203 -11.43 9.10 -3.99
C SER A 203 -11.36 9.40 -5.49
N VAL A 204 -10.31 8.95 -6.16
CA VAL A 204 -10.17 9.09 -7.62
C VAL A 204 -11.07 8.11 -8.34
N ILE A 205 -12.01 8.62 -9.14
CA ILE A 205 -12.98 7.83 -9.90
C ILE A 205 -12.44 7.59 -11.32
N PRO A 206 -12.52 6.35 -11.85
CA PRO A 206 -12.17 6.10 -13.25
C PRO A 206 -13.07 6.91 -14.18
N PRO A 207 -12.55 7.40 -15.31
CA PRO A 207 -13.38 8.00 -16.36
C PRO A 207 -14.37 6.94 -16.88
N GLU A 208 -15.59 7.39 -17.16
CA GLU A 208 -16.64 6.57 -17.78
C GLU A 208 -16.25 6.06 -19.18
#